data_40427b7e26724caaf6e3866cf6512af3
#
_entry.id   40427b7e26724caaf6e3866cf6512af3
#
_cell.length_a   1.000
_cell.length_b   1.000
_cell.length_c   1.000
_cell.angle_alpha   90.00
_cell.angle_beta   90.00
_cell.angle_gamma   90.00
#
_symmetry.space_group_name_H-M   'P 1'
#
loop_
_entity.id
_entity.type
_entity.pdbx_description
1 polymer ?
#
loop_
_entity_poly.entity_id
_entity_poly.type
_entity_poly.pdbx_seq_one_letter_code
_entity_poly.pdbx_strand_id
1 'polypeptide(L)'
;KINYWFLTEKNGQVVNIYQNKDELLKIKETFEKYKIRIKCEIEIKDIDVYLKINPDTFESGFENSFPGKDLHTWNEVTLKNELPTTETIQNGLLPNETKWLLTFLNFEKGCFLGQEPVSRVNFRGRPRRKLITNEAGVQEFIKI
;
A
#
# COMPACT_ATOMS: atom_id res chain seq x y z
N LYS A 1 -8.54 12.98 0.07
CA LYS A 1 -7.33 12.32 -0.44
C LYS A 1 -6.95 11.20 0.52
N ILE A 2 -6.91 9.95 0.05
CA ILE A 2 -6.38 8.82 0.80
C ILE A 2 -4.86 8.89 0.69
N ASN A 3 -4.17 9.05 1.81
CA ASN A 3 -2.72 9.23 1.86
C ASN A 3 -1.99 8.00 2.41
N TYR A 4 -2.59 6.81 2.26
CA TYR A 4 -1.99 5.56 2.70
C TYR A 4 -2.35 4.45 1.73
N TRP A 5 -1.56 3.41 1.73
CA TRP A 5 -1.78 2.21 0.94
C TRP A 5 -2.51 1.15 1.77
N PHE A 6 -3.15 0.23 1.09
CA PHE A 6 -3.84 -0.90 1.69
C PHE A 6 -3.68 -2.14 0.81
N LEU A 7 -3.80 -3.29 1.43
CA LEU A 7 -3.75 -4.55 0.73
C LEU A 7 -5.16 -4.92 0.25
N THR A 8 -5.25 -5.50 -0.93
CA THR A 8 -6.52 -5.93 -1.50
C THR A 8 -6.45 -7.38 -1.95
N GLU A 9 -7.54 -8.08 -1.76
CA GLU A 9 -7.78 -9.40 -2.30
C GLU A 9 -9.13 -9.39 -3.03
N LYS A 10 -9.18 -9.93 -4.24
CA LYS A 10 -10.41 -10.07 -4.99
C LYS A 10 -10.85 -11.53 -5.04
N ASN A 11 -12.04 -11.80 -4.55
CA ASN A 11 -12.64 -13.12 -4.58
C ASN A 11 -14.04 -13.04 -5.25
N GLY A 12 -14.09 -13.35 -6.54
CA GLY A 12 -15.28 -13.19 -7.34
C GLY A 12 -15.75 -11.74 -7.42
N GLN A 13 -16.93 -11.46 -6.85
CA GLN A 13 -17.51 -10.12 -6.79
C GLN A 13 -17.17 -9.38 -5.49
N VAL A 14 -16.49 -10.02 -4.56
CA VAL A 14 -16.09 -9.45 -3.28
C VAL A 14 -14.66 -8.91 -3.41
N VAL A 15 -14.42 -7.71 -2.90
CA VAL A 15 -13.09 -7.14 -2.73
C VAL A 15 -12.85 -6.93 -1.25
N ASN A 16 -11.92 -7.66 -0.68
CA ASN A 16 -11.45 -7.46 0.68
C ASN A 16 -10.37 -6.39 0.69
N ILE A 17 -10.43 -5.48 1.66
CA ILE A 17 -9.43 -4.44 1.89
C ILE A 17 -8.94 -4.58 3.32
N TYR A 18 -7.63 -4.74 3.47
CA TYR A 18 -6.99 -4.97 4.75
C TYR A 18 -6.18 -3.75 5.17
N GLN A 19 -6.46 -3.24 6.35
CA GLN A 19 -5.77 -2.10 6.93
C GLN A 19 -6.04 -2.03 8.44
N ASN A 20 -5.31 -1.18 9.16
CA ASN A 20 -5.58 -0.87 10.55
C ASN A 20 -7.00 -0.32 10.74
N LYS A 21 -7.62 -0.62 11.87
CA LYS A 21 -9.01 -0.27 12.18
C LYS A 21 -9.34 1.21 11.96
N ASP A 22 -8.50 2.10 12.47
CA ASP A 22 -8.69 3.56 12.35
C ASP A 22 -8.66 4.05 10.90
N GLU A 23 -7.85 3.41 10.07
CA GLU A 23 -7.74 3.73 8.66
C GLU A 23 -8.90 3.15 7.86
N LEU A 24 -9.41 1.97 8.24
CA LEU A 24 -10.58 1.35 7.59
C LEU A 24 -11.84 2.23 7.69
N LEU A 25 -12.05 2.90 8.81
CA LEU A 25 -13.17 3.84 8.96
C LEU A 25 -13.09 4.97 7.91
N LYS A 26 -11.94 5.58 7.75
CA LYS A 26 -11.71 6.65 6.76
C LYS A 26 -11.86 6.15 5.32
N ILE A 27 -11.39 4.93 5.05
CA ILE A 27 -11.55 4.28 3.73
C ILE A 27 -13.03 4.06 3.45
N LYS A 28 -13.78 3.51 4.41
CA LYS A 28 -15.22 3.29 4.28
C LYS A 28 -15.96 4.60 3.98
N GLU A 29 -15.74 5.63 4.77
CA GLU A 29 -16.35 6.95 4.56
C GLU A 29 -16.06 7.50 3.16
N THR A 30 -14.82 7.33 2.69
CA THR A 30 -14.41 7.77 1.36
C THR A 30 -15.16 6.99 0.28
N PHE A 31 -15.24 5.68 0.38
CA PHE A 31 -15.93 4.85 -0.61
C PHE A 31 -17.44 5.07 -0.60
N GLU A 32 -18.05 5.22 0.58
CA GLU A 32 -19.47 5.56 0.70
C GLU A 32 -19.79 6.90 -0.01
N LYS A 33 -18.90 7.86 0.08
CA LYS A 33 -19.05 9.15 -0.60
C LYS A 33 -18.98 9.03 -2.13
N TYR A 34 -18.17 8.13 -2.67
CA TYR A 34 -17.93 8.03 -4.11
C TYR A 34 -18.72 6.91 -4.81
N LYS A 35 -19.39 6.02 -4.08
CA LYS A 35 -20.17 4.91 -4.67
C LYS A 35 -21.52 5.28 -5.26
N ILE A 36 -21.80 6.56 -5.53
CA ILE A 36 -23.11 7.18 -5.83
C ILE A 36 -23.98 6.39 -6.82
N ARG A 37 -23.37 5.67 -7.76
CA ARG A 37 -24.09 4.87 -8.77
C ARG A 37 -23.76 3.39 -8.76
N ILE A 38 -22.98 2.97 -7.77
CA ILE A 38 -22.52 1.58 -7.66
C ILE A 38 -23.33 0.91 -6.54
N LYS A 39 -24.07 -0.12 -6.89
CA LYS A 39 -24.77 -0.95 -5.91
C LYS A 39 -23.75 -1.92 -5.29
N CYS A 40 -23.14 -1.50 -4.19
CA CYS A 40 -22.29 -2.36 -3.39
C CYS A 40 -22.53 -2.10 -1.89
N GLU A 41 -22.35 -3.10 -1.09
CA GLU A 41 -22.32 -3.02 0.37
C GLU A 41 -20.89 -2.92 0.85
N ILE A 42 -20.65 -2.11 1.87
CA ILE A 42 -19.34 -1.93 2.46
C ILE A 42 -19.44 -2.23 3.96
N GLU A 43 -18.86 -3.34 4.35
CA GLU A 43 -18.79 -3.78 5.73
C GLU A 43 -17.38 -3.60 6.28
N ILE A 44 -17.26 -3.37 7.59
CA ILE A 44 -16.00 -3.48 8.32
C ILE A 44 -16.10 -4.70 9.21
N LYS A 45 -15.09 -5.56 9.13
CA LYS A 45 -14.94 -6.73 9.99
C LYS A 45 -13.65 -6.59 10.79
N ASP A 46 -13.74 -6.84 12.09
CA ASP A 46 -12.57 -6.89 12.98
C ASP A 46 -12.12 -8.34 13.05
N ILE A 47 -11.11 -8.68 12.30
CA ILE A 47 -10.58 -10.05 12.17
C ILE A 47 -9.05 -10.01 12.19
N ASP A 48 -8.46 -11.03 12.77
CA ASP A 48 -7.04 -11.26 12.65
C ASP A 48 -6.73 -11.83 11.25
N VAL A 49 -5.80 -11.20 10.57
CA VAL A 49 -5.37 -11.62 9.24
C VAL A 49 -3.87 -11.80 9.23
N TYR A 50 -3.41 -12.90 8.69
CA TYR A 50 -2.01 -13.20 8.52
C TYR A 50 -1.63 -12.99 7.05
N LEU A 51 -0.61 -12.20 6.84
CA LEU A 51 -0.07 -11.93 5.52
C LEU A 51 1.26 -12.65 5.35
N LYS A 52 1.32 -13.52 4.36
CA LYS A 52 2.56 -14.12 3.90
C LYS A 52 3.14 -13.28 2.77
N ILE A 53 4.33 -12.75 2.95
CA ILE A 53 5.04 -12.00 1.92
C ILE A 53 6.27 -12.82 1.51
N ASN A 54 6.40 -13.08 0.22
CA ASN A 54 7.66 -13.55 -0.34
C ASN A 54 8.45 -12.33 -0.83
N PRO A 55 9.53 -11.92 -0.14
CA PRO A 55 10.29 -10.73 -0.49
C PRO A 55 11.03 -10.85 -1.83
N ASP A 56 11.31 -12.07 -2.29
CA ASP A 56 12.07 -12.30 -3.51
C ASP A 56 11.19 -12.19 -4.77
N THR A 57 9.93 -12.65 -4.68
CA THR A 57 8.97 -12.63 -5.79
C THR A 57 7.94 -11.51 -5.65
N PHE A 58 7.90 -10.83 -4.51
CA PHE A 58 6.86 -9.85 -4.15
C PHE A 58 5.42 -10.42 -4.18
N GLU A 59 5.31 -11.73 -4.12
CA GLU A 59 4.02 -12.40 -3.97
C GLU A 59 3.53 -12.29 -2.54
N SER A 60 2.25 -12.04 -2.39
CA SER A 60 1.58 -11.99 -1.09
C SER A 60 0.33 -12.84 -1.12
N GLY A 61 0.02 -13.46 0.01
CA GLY A 61 -1.19 -14.22 0.22
C GLY A 61 -1.73 -13.95 1.61
N PHE A 62 -3.04 -14.15 1.77
CA PHE A 62 -3.70 -14.05 3.07
C PHE A 62 -4.00 -15.44 3.59
N GLU A 63 -3.72 -15.67 4.85
CA GLU A 63 -4.01 -16.92 5.53
C GLU A 63 -4.96 -16.64 6.71
N ASN A 64 -6.00 -17.47 6.85
CA ASN A 64 -6.99 -17.35 7.93
C ASN A 64 -6.51 -18.01 9.25
N SER A 65 -5.36 -18.65 9.22
CA SER A 65 -4.76 -19.28 10.39
C SER A 65 -3.26 -19.03 10.43
N PHE A 66 -2.72 -18.91 11.62
CA PHE A 66 -1.30 -18.71 11.81
C PHE A 66 -0.50 -19.97 11.38
N PRO A 67 0.37 -19.88 10.37
CA PRO A 67 0.98 -21.07 9.78
C PRO A 67 2.29 -21.51 10.44
N GLY A 68 2.79 -20.85 11.51
CA GLY A 68 4.07 -21.23 12.06
C GLY A 68 4.75 -20.28 13.04
N LYS A 69 6.07 -20.48 13.24
CA LYS A 69 6.85 -19.90 14.33
C LYS A 69 7.37 -18.48 14.12
N ASP A 70 7.37 -17.96 12.91
CA ASP A 70 8.03 -16.70 12.57
C ASP A 70 7.01 -15.57 12.36
N LEU A 71 6.36 -15.17 13.46
CA LEU A 71 5.46 -14.03 13.46
C LEU A 71 6.27 -12.74 13.57
N HIS A 72 6.18 -11.91 12.54
CA HIS A 72 6.71 -10.54 12.54
C HIS A 72 5.58 -9.54 12.68
N THR A 73 5.83 -8.47 13.41
CA THR A 73 4.90 -7.34 13.43
C THR A 73 4.86 -6.67 12.05
N TRP A 74 3.72 -6.05 11.73
CA TRP A 74 3.59 -5.28 10.50
C TRP A 74 4.69 -4.23 10.35
N ASN A 75 5.09 -3.59 11.44
CA ASN A 75 6.15 -2.59 11.43
C ASN A 75 7.51 -3.18 11.04
N GLU A 76 7.89 -4.32 11.61
CA GLU A 76 9.13 -5.02 11.25
C GLU A 76 9.15 -5.41 9.77
N VAL A 77 8.04 -5.96 9.26
CA VAL A 77 7.89 -6.32 7.85
C VAL A 77 8.00 -5.09 6.94
N THR A 78 7.36 -3.99 7.33
CA THR A 78 7.39 -2.72 6.60
C THR A 78 8.81 -2.20 6.48
N LEU A 79 9.54 -2.12 7.58
CA LEU A 79 10.92 -1.63 7.61
C LEU A 79 11.88 -2.55 6.85
N LYS A 80 11.82 -3.85 7.10
CA LYS A 80 12.69 -4.84 6.45
C LYS A 80 12.53 -4.86 4.93
N ASN A 81 11.30 -4.66 4.44
CA ASN A 81 11.01 -4.66 3.01
C ASN A 81 11.03 -3.26 2.38
N GLU A 82 11.39 -2.22 3.13
CA GLU A 82 11.34 -0.82 2.66
C GLU A 82 9.96 -0.44 2.11
N LEU A 83 8.88 -1.00 2.69
CA LEU A 83 7.54 -0.56 2.40
C LEU A 83 7.32 0.83 3.02
N PRO A 84 6.73 1.78 2.31
CA PRO A 84 6.55 3.12 2.87
C PRO A 84 5.59 3.09 4.05
N THR A 85 5.99 3.74 5.15
CA THR A 85 5.12 3.97 6.29
C THR A 85 4.05 5.02 5.97
N THR A 86 2.98 5.07 6.78
CA THR A 86 1.95 6.10 6.63
C THR A 86 2.54 7.52 6.72
N GLU A 87 3.47 7.74 7.63
CA GLU A 87 4.17 9.01 7.79
C GLU A 87 4.96 9.38 6.54
N THR A 88 5.73 8.44 5.99
CA THR A 88 6.49 8.65 4.76
C THR A 88 5.59 9.03 3.58
N ILE A 89 4.42 8.39 3.46
CA ILE A 89 3.43 8.70 2.43
C ILE A 89 2.85 10.11 2.62
N GLN A 90 2.53 10.49 3.86
CA GLN A 90 2.00 11.81 4.19
C GLN A 90 3.02 12.93 3.92
N ASN A 91 4.30 12.64 4.06
CA ASN A 91 5.41 13.55 3.76
C ASN A 91 5.67 13.73 2.25
N GLY A 92 4.76 13.29 1.40
CA GLY A 92 4.78 13.57 -0.04
C GLY A 92 5.62 12.60 -0.85
N LEU A 93 5.66 11.33 -0.46
CA LEU A 93 6.27 10.25 -1.24
C LEU A 93 5.61 10.13 -2.62
N LEU A 94 6.45 10.02 -3.66
CA LEU A 94 6.01 9.53 -4.98
C LEU A 94 6.32 8.03 -5.10
N PRO A 95 5.45 7.24 -5.73
CA PRO A 95 5.72 5.81 -5.99
C PRO A 95 7.05 5.55 -6.68
N ASN A 96 7.48 6.47 -7.55
CA ASN A 96 8.77 6.42 -8.26
C ASN A 96 10.00 6.48 -7.32
N GLU A 97 9.82 6.91 -6.08
CA GLU A 97 10.88 7.03 -5.08
C GLU A 97 11.06 5.73 -4.28
N THR A 98 10.26 4.70 -4.58
CA THR A 98 10.31 3.39 -3.95
C THR A 98 10.71 2.30 -4.93
N LYS A 99 11.23 1.18 -4.44
CA LYS A 99 11.43 -0.03 -5.24
C LYS A 99 10.10 -0.72 -5.63
N TRP A 100 9.00 -0.29 -5.02
CA TRP A 100 7.68 -0.88 -5.13
C TRP A 100 6.78 -0.25 -6.20
N LEU A 101 7.32 0.65 -7.03
CA LEU A 101 6.54 1.41 -8.02
C LEU A 101 5.59 0.52 -8.83
N LEU A 102 6.11 -0.53 -9.45
CA LEU A 102 5.32 -1.39 -10.34
C LEU A 102 4.35 -2.30 -9.57
N THR A 103 4.61 -2.55 -8.30
CA THR A 103 3.70 -3.32 -7.43
C THR A 103 2.51 -2.49 -7.01
N PHE A 104 2.72 -1.20 -6.74
CA PHE A 104 1.67 -0.30 -6.24
C PHE A 104 0.90 0.42 -7.33
N LEU A 105 1.43 0.46 -8.54
CA LEU A 105 0.90 1.30 -9.60
C LEU A 105 0.82 0.56 -10.92
N ASN A 106 -0.36 0.60 -11.52
CA ASN A 106 -0.57 0.19 -12.90
C ASN A 106 -0.78 1.43 -13.77
N PHE A 107 0.10 1.64 -14.75
CA PHE A 107 0.01 2.77 -15.69
C PHE A 107 -1.02 2.57 -16.80
N GLU A 108 -1.48 1.35 -17.02
CA GLU A 108 -2.49 1.01 -18.04
C GLU A 108 -3.93 1.21 -17.54
N LYS A 109 -4.10 1.39 -16.22
CA LYS A 109 -5.43 1.71 -15.66
C LYS A 109 -5.87 3.13 -16.04
N GLY A 110 -7.15 3.41 -15.90
CA GLY A 110 -7.70 4.75 -16.08
C GLY A 110 -7.05 5.81 -15.19
N CYS A 111 -7.28 7.08 -15.51
CA CYS A 111 -6.71 8.22 -14.78
C CYS A 111 -6.96 8.15 -13.27
N PHE A 112 -5.98 8.55 -12.49
CA PHE A 112 -6.04 8.58 -11.04
C PHE A 112 -5.47 9.87 -10.48
N LEU A 113 -5.87 10.22 -9.27
CA LEU A 113 -5.41 11.42 -8.60
C LEU A 113 -3.91 11.34 -8.29
N GLY A 114 -3.13 12.32 -8.78
CA GLY A 114 -1.67 12.34 -8.64
C GLY A 114 -0.92 11.60 -9.74
N GLN A 115 -1.60 11.19 -10.81
CA GLN A 115 -0.96 10.50 -11.94
C GLN A 115 0.07 11.37 -12.65
N GLU A 116 -0.18 12.66 -12.82
CA GLU A 116 0.68 13.54 -13.63
C GLU A 116 2.15 13.55 -13.15
N PRO A 117 2.46 13.86 -11.88
CA PRO A 117 3.84 13.85 -11.41
C PRO A 117 4.48 12.46 -11.49
N VAL A 118 3.73 11.40 -11.20
CA VAL A 118 4.24 10.01 -11.24
C VAL A 118 4.58 9.61 -12.69
N SER A 119 3.68 9.85 -13.63
CA SER A 119 3.89 9.56 -15.07
C SER A 119 5.02 10.39 -15.65
N ARG A 120 5.13 11.66 -15.28
CA ARG A 120 6.23 12.53 -15.73
C ARG A 120 7.59 11.97 -15.32
N VAL A 121 7.72 11.55 -14.06
CA VAL A 121 8.98 10.95 -13.58
C VAL A 121 9.23 9.60 -14.26
N ASN A 122 8.21 8.77 -14.46
CA ASN A 122 8.38 7.44 -15.06
C ASN A 122 8.77 7.50 -16.55
N PHE A 123 8.14 8.38 -17.34
CA PHE A 123 8.29 8.39 -18.81
C PHE A 123 9.25 9.46 -19.33
N ARG A 124 9.53 10.51 -18.58
CA ARG A 124 10.31 11.67 -19.05
C ARG A 124 11.44 12.09 -18.13
N GLY A 125 11.69 11.34 -17.07
CA GLY A 125 12.69 11.72 -16.09
C GLY A 125 13.15 10.55 -15.23
N ARG A 126 13.64 10.90 -14.07
CA ARG A 126 14.02 9.97 -13.00
C ARG A 126 13.67 10.59 -11.66
N PRO A 127 13.45 9.81 -10.60
CA PRO A 127 13.28 10.37 -9.28
C PRO A 127 14.55 11.12 -8.85
N ARG A 128 14.37 12.18 -8.08
CA ARG A 128 15.51 12.98 -7.53
C ARG A 128 15.98 12.45 -6.19
N ARG A 129 15.21 11.59 -5.58
CA ARG A 129 15.47 10.99 -4.28
C ARG A 129 14.88 9.57 -4.25
N LYS A 130 15.38 8.76 -3.36
CA LYS A 130 14.93 7.38 -3.13
C LYS A 130 14.64 7.17 -1.66
N LEU A 131 13.57 6.46 -1.35
CA LEU A 131 13.27 6.00 0.00
C LEU A 131 14.18 4.83 0.34
N ILE A 132 14.80 4.88 1.51
CA ILE A 132 15.56 3.78 2.10
C ILE A 132 15.18 3.62 3.57
N THR A 133 15.47 2.45 4.10
CA THR A 133 15.49 2.22 5.55
C THR A 133 16.95 2.15 5.98
N ASN A 134 17.37 3.03 6.88
CA ASN A 134 18.74 3.05 7.38
C ASN A 134 18.99 1.93 8.41
N GLU A 135 20.24 1.80 8.87
CA GLU A 135 20.66 0.78 9.85
C GLU A 135 19.93 0.90 11.21
N ALA A 136 19.44 2.07 11.54
CA ALA A 136 18.63 2.29 12.75
C ALA A 136 17.15 1.92 12.56
N GLY A 137 16.74 1.42 11.38
CA GLY A 137 15.36 1.09 11.07
C GLY A 137 14.46 2.29 10.79
N VAL A 138 15.05 3.46 10.49
CA VAL A 138 14.30 4.68 10.18
C VAL A 138 14.24 4.88 8.67
N GLN A 139 13.06 5.23 8.17
CA GLN A 139 12.88 5.57 6.76
C GLN A 139 13.29 7.01 6.48
N GLU A 140 14.12 7.19 5.46
CA GLU A 140 14.62 8.49 5.04
C GLU A 140 14.76 8.57 3.52
N PHE A 141 14.83 9.80 3.01
CA PHE A 141 15.05 10.06 1.59
C PHE A 141 16.50 10.40 1.33
N ILE A 142 17.14 9.66 0.46
CA ILE A 142 18.46 9.99 -0.07
C ILE A 142 18.35 10.61 -1.47
N LYS A 143 19.23 11.57 -1.79
CA LYS A 143 19.34 12.11 -3.15
C LYS A 143 20.03 11.10 -4.07
N ILE A 144 19.57 11.01 -5.31
CA ILE A 144 20.14 10.18 -6.37
C ILE A 144 20.57 11.07 -7.54
#